data_770ce18f6591da23e579c4294c4885c8
#
_entry.id   770ce18f6591da23e579c4294c4885c8
#
_cell.length_a   1.000
_cell.length_b   1.000
_cell.length_c   1.000
_cell.angle_alpha   90.00
_cell.angle_beta   90.00
_cell.angle_gamma   90.00
#
_symmetry.space_group_name_H-M   'P 1'
#
loop_
_entity.id
_entity.type
_entity.pdbx_description
1 polymer ?
#
loop_
_entity_poly.entity_id
_entity_poly.type
_entity_poly.pdbx_seq_one_letter_code
_entity_poly.pdbx_strand_id
1 'polypeptide(L)'
;AVRSRVLPLDGLRVLALQWVGERLVEAQPDLPTLAARGLPLRLVLRIEGSRPRLAPATVATAIRTVLVEWRAQGLSVAGIEIDHDCASAALEDYADWLSRLKTELPNGIVLSITALPSWLDNPDGLRALRQVADESVLQVHAVEADQAHLFDADSALHWIAGWQQHGDQAFRVALPAYRLRVRG
;
A
#
# COMPACT_ATOMS: atom_id res chain seq x y z
N ALA A 1 27.01 -20.80 12.21
CA ALA A 1 26.87 -19.53 11.44
C ALA A 1 25.69 -19.69 10.50
N VAL A 2 24.57 -19.02 10.81
CA VAL A 2 23.40 -18.95 9.93
C VAL A 2 23.80 -18.07 8.75
N ARG A 3 23.98 -18.68 7.57
CA ARG A 3 24.13 -17.90 6.32
C ARG A 3 22.80 -17.18 6.06
N SER A 4 22.80 -15.87 6.24
CA SER A 4 21.70 -15.02 5.80
C SER A 4 21.53 -15.20 4.29
N ARG A 5 20.52 -15.95 3.86
CA ARG A 5 20.10 -15.97 2.45
C ARG A 5 19.44 -14.64 2.20
N VAL A 6 20.12 -13.75 1.51
CA VAL A 6 19.50 -12.57 0.94
C VAL A 6 18.55 -13.10 -0.14
N LEU A 7 17.26 -13.01 0.10
CA LEU A 7 16.26 -13.32 -0.92
C LEU A 7 16.36 -12.27 -2.03
N PRO A 8 16.28 -12.67 -3.31
CA PRO A 8 16.23 -11.71 -4.40
C PRO A 8 14.98 -10.81 -4.24
N LEU A 9 15.16 -9.51 -4.41
CA LEU A 9 14.07 -8.54 -4.39
C LEU A 9 13.49 -8.41 -5.79
N ASP A 10 12.17 -8.54 -5.92
CA ASP A 10 11.45 -8.36 -7.19
C ASP A 10 11.15 -6.89 -7.49
N GLY A 11 11.25 -6.02 -6.51
CA GLY A 11 10.96 -4.60 -6.60
C GLY A 11 10.95 -3.92 -5.23
N LEU A 12 10.71 -2.64 -5.22
CA LEU A 12 10.64 -1.82 -4.00
C LEU A 12 9.33 -1.03 -3.96
N ARG A 13 8.79 -0.86 -2.77
CA ARG A 13 7.71 0.06 -2.46
C ARG A 13 8.30 1.25 -1.72
N VAL A 14 8.19 2.43 -2.28
CA VAL A 14 8.90 3.60 -1.80
C VAL A 14 7.90 4.71 -1.50
N LEU A 15 7.84 5.13 -0.23
CA LEU A 15 7.03 6.27 0.16
C LEU A 15 7.49 7.52 -0.59
N ALA A 16 6.60 8.09 -1.38
CA ALA A 16 6.84 9.29 -2.16
C ALA A 16 6.02 10.47 -1.65
N LEU A 17 4.77 10.19 -1.27
CA LEU A 17 3.80 11.19 -0.85
C LEU A 17 3.10 10.73 0.42
N GLN A 18 2.82 11.67 1.31
CA GLN A 18 2.01 11.43 2.49
C GLN A 18 1.00 12.55 2.64
N TRP A 19 -0.27 12.19 2.78
CA TRP A 19 -1.33 13.15 3.06
C TRP A 19 -1.69 13.10 4.54
N VAL A 20 -1.38 14.19 5.24
CA VAL A 20 -1.61 14.35 6.69
C VAL A 20 -2.60 15.50 6.89
N GLY A 21 -3.82 15.19 7.32
CA GLY A 21 -4.90 16.17 7.41
C GLY A 21 -5.20 16.79 6.04
N GLU A 22 -4.92 18.08 5.86
CA GLU A 22 -5.11 18.82 4.60
C GLU A 22 -3.79 19.10 3.86
N ARG A 23 -2.68 18.55 4.32
CA ARG A 23 -1.36 18.83 3.79
C ARG A 23 -0.79 17.64 3.05
N LEU A 24 -0.31 17.88 1.83
CA LEU A 24 0.54 16.94 1.11
C LEU A 24 1.99 17.17 1.54
N VAL A 25 2.66 16.11 1.94
CA VAL A 25 4.08 16.09 2.29
C VAL A 25 4.79 15.16 1.30
N GLU A 26 5.81 15.65 0.65
CA GLU A 26 6.68 14.84 -0.19
C GLU A 26 7.76 14.19 0.67
N ALA A 27 7.89 12.87 0.55
CA ALA A 27 9.01 12.16 1.13
C ALA A 27 10.28 12.44 0.31
N GLN A 28 11.44 12.34 0.96
CA GLN A 28 12.74 12.58 0.33
C GLN A 28 13.55 11.27 0.27
N PRO A 29 13.16 10.30 -0.59
CA PRO A 29 13.93 9.07 -0.75
C PRO A 29 15.27 9.36 -1.45
N ASP A 30 16.26 8.53 -1.18
CA ASP A 30 17.55 8.59 -1.88
C ASP A 30 17.40 8.04 -3.31
N LEU A 31 16.95 8.91 -4.23
CA LEU A 31 16.69 8.53 -5.62
C LEU A 31 17.94 7.99 -6.35
N PRO A 32 19.16 8.56 -6.17
CA PRO A 32 20.37 8.01 -6.77
C PRO A 32 20.64 6.56 -6.34
N THR A 33 20.50 6.25 -5.05
CA THR A 33 20.66 4.87 -4.54
C THR A 33 19.58 3.94 -5.09
N LEU A 34 18.34 4.39 -5.20
CA LEU A 34 17.24 3.61 -5.78
C LEU A 34 17.49 3.33 -7.28
N ALA A 35 17.91 4.33 -8.05
CA ALA A 35 18.23 4.19 -9.46
C ALA A 35 19.38 3.19 -9.68
N ALA A 36 20.43 3.27 -8.86
CA ALA A 36 21.56 2.35 -8.93
C ALA A 36 21.19 0.88 -8.67
N ARG A 37 20.09 0.60 -7.97
CA ARG A 37 19.60 -0.75 -7.75
C ARG A 37 18.92 -1.35 -8.99
N GLY A 38 18.40 -0.53 -9.91
CA GLY A 38 17.76 -0.97 -11.14
C GLY A 38 16.48 -1.82 -10.95
N LEU A 39 15.88 -1.79 -9.76
CA LEU A 39 14.68 -2.55 -9.44
C LEU A 39 13.42 -1.78 -9.82
N PRO A 40 12.35 -2.46 -10.25
CA PRO A 40 11.07 -1.83 -10.46
C PRO A 40 10.51 -1.28 -9.14
N LEU A 41 9.98 -0.05 -9.19
CA LEU A 41 9.45 0.65 -8.03
C LEU A 41 7.93 0.74 -8.08
N ARG A 42 7.29 0.70 -6.91
CA ARG A 42 5.95 1.24 -6.69
C ARG A 42 6.05 2.53 -5.88
N LEU A 43 5.48 3.59 -6.43
CA LEU A 43 5.32 4.85 -5.72
C LEU A 43 4.24 4.68 -4.67
N VAL A 44 4.55 4.86 -3.40
CA VAL A 44 3.57 4.76 -2.31
C VAL A 44 3.07 6.16 -1.95
N LEU A 45 1.74 6.33 -1.97
CA LEU A 45 1.05 7.45 -1.37
C LEU A 45 0.34 6.98 -0.10
N ARG A 46 0.76 7.49 1.06
CA ARG A 46 0.07 7.28 2.32
C ARG A 46 -1.01 8.34 2.55
N ILE A 47 -2.21 7.88 2.89
CA ILE A 47 -3.36 8.75 3.23
C ILE A 47 -3.78 8.43 4.66
N GLU A 48 -3.67 9.41 5.55
CA GLU A 48 -4.13 9.28 6.93
C GLU A 48 -5.64 9.48 7.08
N GLY A 49 -6.20 8.87 8.11
CA GLY A 49 -7.63 8.92 8.42
C GLY A 49 -8.39 7.70 7.94
N SER A 50 -9.66 7.60 8.32
CA SER A 50 -10.51 6.43 8.07
C SER A 50 -11.28 6.47 6.74
N ARG A 51 -11.26 7.60 6.04
CA ARG A 51 -11.91 7.80 4.73
C ARG A 51 -11.07 8.74 3.87
N PRO A 52 -10.93 8.51 2.57
CA PRO A 52 -10.25 9.44 1.69
C PRO A 52 -11.13 10.68 1.48
N ARG A 53 -10.67 11.83 1.99
CA ARG A 53 -11.39 13.12 1.85
C ARG A 53 -10.89 13.95 0.69
N LEU A 54 -9.91 13.44 -0.05
CA LEU A 54 -9.22 14.15 -1.12
C LEU A 54 -9.93 13.96 -2.45
N ALA A 55 -9.97 15.01 -3.25
CA ALA A 55 -10.43 14.87 -4.63
C ALA A 55 -9.47 13.98 -5.43
N PRO A 56 -9.95 12.91 -6.11
CA PRO A 56 -9.09 12.01 -6.89
C PRO A 56 -8.20 12.75 -7.89
N ALA A 57 -8.71 13.78 -8.57
CA ALA A 57 -7.94 14.58 -9.53
C ALA A 57 -6.75 15.32 -8.88
N THR A 58 -6.90 15.81 -7.65
CA THR A 58 -5.81 16.45 -6.89
C THR A 58 -4.73 15.43 -6.57
N VAL A 59 -5.12 14.25 -6.11
CA VAL A 59 -4.20 13.14 -5.82
C VAL A 59 -3.49 12.68 -7.09
N ALA A 60 -4.21 12.49 -8.18
CA ALA A 60 -3.63 12.09 -9.47
C ALA A 60 -2.62 13.11 -9.99
N THR A 61 -2.88 14.41 -9.78
CA THR A 61 -1.95 15.47 -10.17
C THR A 61 -0.64 15.38 -9.39
N ALA A 62 -0.71 15.22 -8.07
CA ALA A 62 0.48 15.04 -7.23
C ALA A 62 1.29 13.79 -7.63
N ILE A 63 0.60 12.68 -7.84
CA ILE A 63 1.25 11.43 -8.30
C ILE A 63 1.93 11.63 -9.65
N ARG A 64 1.29 12.28 -10.63
CA ARG A 64 1.88 12.53 -11.95
C ARG A 64 3.15 13.39 -11.86
N THR A 65 3.16 14.40 -10.99
CA THR A 65 4.34 15.24 -10.75
C THR A 65 5.54 14.38 -10.30
N VAL A 66 5.34 13.57 -9.26
CA VAL A 66 6.40 12.69 -8.75
C VAL A 66 6.82 11.63 -9.78
N LEU A 67 5.86 11.06 -10.53
CA LEU A 67 6.17 10.10 -11.60
C LEU A 67 7.10 10.69 -12.67
N VAL A 68 6.84 11.94 -13.09
CA VAL A 68 7.68 12.64 -14.08
C VAL A 68 9.09 12.85 -13.50
N GLU A 69 9.19 13.33 -12.27
CA GLU A 69 10.46 13.56 -11.59
C GLU A 69 11.27 12.27 -11.43
N TRP A 70 10.66 11.21 -10.90
CA TRP A 70 11.34 9.94 -10.66
C TRP A 70 11.83 9.29 -11.98
N ARG A 71 11.02 9.36 -13.03
CA ARG A 71 11.40 8.86 -14.36
C ARG A 71 12.55 9.67 -14.96
N ALA A 72 12.56 10.99 -14.76
CA ALA A 72 13.67 11.85 -15.19
C ALA A 72 14.99 11.51 -14.47
N GLN A 73 14.91 10.95 -13.25
CA GLN A 73 16.05 10.43 -12.49
C GLN A 73 16.44 8.99 -12.85
N GLY A 74 15.83 8.40 -13.89
CA GLY A 74 16.13 7.06 -14.36
C GLY A 74 15.45 5.92 -13.57
N LEU A 75 14.46 6.22 -12.72
CA LEU A 75 13.74 5.23 -11.96
C LEU A 75 12.68 4.52 -12.80
N SER A 76 12.61 3.18 -12.69
CA SER A 76 11.58 2.35 -13.32
C SER A 76 10.36 2.25 -12.42
N VAL A 77 9.38 3.16 -12.59
CA VAL A 77 8.13 3.13 -11.80
C VAL A 77 7.10 2.26 -12.50
N ALA A 78 6.86 1.07 -11.94
CA ALA A 78 5.98 0.05 -12.48
C ALA A 78 4.54 0.17 -11.95
N GLY A 79 4.29 0.92 -10.88
CA GLY A 79 2.97 1.06 -10.30
C GLY A 79 2.90 2.08 -9.18
N ILE A 80 1.68 2.25 -8.68
CA ILE A 80 1.35 3.13 -7.57
C ILE A 80 0.68 2.26 -6.50
N GLU A 81 0.96 2.56 -5.24
CA GLU A 81 0.30 1.94 -4.10
C GLU A 81 -0.35 3.02 -3.24
N ILE A 82 -1.64 2.84 -2.96
CA ILE A 82 -2.36 3.67 -2.01
C ILE A 82 -2.32 2.97 -0.65
N ASP A 83 -1.56 3.53 0.27
CA ASP A 83 -1.46 3.09 1.66
C ASP A 83 -2.47 3.89 2.50
N HIS A 84 -3.66 3.29 2.70
CA HIS A 84 -4.77 3.92 3.39
C HIS A 84 -5.47 2.94 4.33
N ASP A 85 -5.39 3.21 5.63
CA ASP A 85 -6.02 2.42 6.67
C ASP A 85 -7.54 2.72 6.75
N CYS A 86 -8.25 2.37 5.64
CA CYS A 86 -9.69 2.61 5.52
C CYS A 86 -10.47 1.78 6.54
N ALA A 87 -11.47 2.40 7.18
CA ALA A 87 -12.40 1.66 8.04
C ALA A 87 -13.22 0.66 7.23
N SER A 88 -13.46 -0.55 7.77
CA SER A 88 -14.21 -1.62 7.09
C SER A 88 -15.60 -1.15 6.61
N ALA A 89 -16.27 -0.29 7.39
CA ALA A 89 -17.58 0.28 7.02
C ALA A 89 -17.52 1.32 5.87
N ALA A 90 -16.33 1.71 5.39
CA ALA A 90 -16.15 2.71 4.34
C ALA A 90 -15.50 2.13 3.07
N LEU A 91 -15.42 0.81 2.93
CA LEU A 91 -14.74 0.16 1.82
C LEU A 91 -15.40 0.44 0.46
N GLU A 92 -16.72 0.54 0.40
CA GLU A 92 -17.45 0.87 -0.82
C GLU A 92 -17.15 2.30 -1.28
N ASP A 93 -17.18 3.28 -0.36
CA ASP A 93 -16.79 4.66 -0.63
C ASP A 93 -15.32 4.73 -1.10
N TYR A 94 -14.47 3.90 -0.52
CA TYR A 94 -13.06 3.82 -0.90
C TYR A 94 -12.89 3.20 -2.29
N ALA A 95 -13.66 2.17 -2.64
CA ALA A 95 -13.65 1.57 -3.97
C ALA A 95 -14.10 2.59 -5.03
N ASP A 96 -15.15 3.36 -4.77
CA ASP A 96 -15.61 4.43 -5.65
C ASP A 96 -14.55 5.51 -5.84
N TRP A 97 -13.89 5.90 -4.75
CA TRP A 97 -12.81 6.87 -4.79
C TRP A 97 -11.62 6.36 -5.62
N LEU A 98 -11.20 5.11 -5.41
CA LEU A 98 -10.12 4.47 -6.18
C LEU A 98 -10.48 4.34 -7.66
N SER A 99 -11.73 4.00 -7.98
CA SER A 99 -12.21 3.92 -9.36
C SER A 99 -12.03 5.25 -10.09
N ARG A 100 -12.43 6.36 -9.47
CA ARG A 100 -12.22 7.70 -10.00
C ARG A 100 -10.75 8.07 -10.09
N LEU A 101 -9.94 7.72 -9.08
CA LEU A 101 -8.50 7.95 -9.14
C LEU A 101 -7.88 7.20 -10.33
N LYS A 102 -8.25 5.94 -10.53
CA LYS A 102 -7.70 5.09 -11.60
C LYS A 102 -7.92 5.68 -12.99
N THR A 103 -9.06 6.34 -13.22
CA THR A 103 -9.32 7.02 -14.52
C THR A 103 -8.43 8.24 -14.77
N GLU A 104 -7.88 8.82 -13.72
CA GLU A 104 -6.98 9.97 -13.78
C GLU A 104 -5.50 9.60 -13.87
N LEU A 105 -5.16 8.32 -13.65
CA LEU A 105 -3.78 7.84 -13.68
C LEU A 105 -3.31 7.52 -15.10
N PRO A 106 -2.00 7.53 -15.37
CA PRO A 106 -1.47 7.13 -16.67
C PRO A 106 -1.88 5.70 -17.03
N ASN A 107 -2.23 5.49 -18.31
CA ASN A 107 -2.58 4.16 -18.81
C ASN A 107 -1.46 3.14 -18.59
N GLY A 108 -1.85 1.93 -18.20
CA GLY A 108 -0.93 0.81 -18.02
C GLY A 108 -0.15 0.82 -16.69
N ILE A 109 -0.40 1.80 -15.82
CA ILE A 109 0.20 1.79 -14.48
C ILE A 109 -0.61 0.88 -13.56
N VAL A 110 0.07 0.02 -12.80
CA VAL A 110 -0.57 -0.89 -11.85
C VAL A 110 -1.00 -0.11 -10.61
N LEU A 111 -2.26 -0.22 -10.21
CA LEU A 111 -2.78 0.35 -8.98
C LEU A 111 -2.87 -0.74 -7.91
N SER A 112 -2.03 -0.64 -6.87
CA SER A 112 -2.10 -1.49 -5.70
C SER A 112 -2.63 -0.74 -4.48
N ILE A 113 -3.14 -1.48 -3.50
CA ILE A 113 -3.62 -0.96 -2.23
C ILE A 113 -3.00 -1.73 -1.07
N THR A 114 -2.70 -1.04 0.01
CA THR A 114 -2.50 -1.67 1.31
C THR A 114 -3.85 -2.15 1.85
N ALA A 115 -3.90 -3.34 2.38
CA ALA A 115 -5.13 -3.97 2.86
C ALA A 115 -4.99 -4.43 4.31
N LEU A 116 -6.09 -4.35 5.06
CA LEU A 116 -6.15 -4.71 6.48
C LEU A 116 -6.96 -5.99 6.69
N PRO A 117 -6.59 -6.84 7.66
CA PRO A 117 -7.36 -8.04 8.02
C PRO A 117 -8.80 -7.74 8.40
N SER A 118 -9.07 -6.61 9.06
CA SER A 118 -10.41 -6.17 9.45
C SER A 118 -11.38 -5.96 8.27
N TRP A 119 -10.87 -5.86 7.04
CA TRP A 119 -11.71 -5.75 5.85
C TRP A 119 -12.43 -7.05 5.50
N LEU A 120 -11.99 -8.19 6.05
CA LEU A 120 -12.68 -9.47 5.93
C LEU A 120 -14.09 -9.45 6.55
N ASP A 121 -14.35 -8.52 7.49
CA ASP A 121 -15.66 -8.33 8.12
C ASP A 121 -16.68 -7.63 7.20
N ASN A 122 -16.24 -7.09 6.05
CA ASN A 122 -17.11 -6.48 5.03
C ASN A 122 -16.83 -7.10 3.65
N PRO A 123 -17.38 -8.28 3.34
CA PRO A 123 -17.09 -9.01 2.10
C PRO A 123 -17.57 -8.28 0.84
N ASP A 124 -18.63 -7.48 0.90
CA ASP A 124 -19.14 -6.73 -0.24
C ASP A 124 -18.24 -5.55 -0.58
N GLY A 125 -17.84 -4.76 0.42
CA GLY A 125 -16.88 -3.70 0.26
C GLY A 125 -15.51 -4.21 -0.21
N LEU A 126 -15.05 -5.36 0.33
CA LEU A 126 -13.82 -6.00 -0.11
C LEU A 126 -13.90 -6.44 -1.58
N ARG A 127 -15.03 -6.98 -2.00
CA ARG A 127 -15.27 -7.35 -3.41
C ARG A 127 -15.21 -6.13 -4.32
N ALA A 128 -15.84 -5.01 -3.91
CA ALA A 128 -15.82 -3.76 -4.67
C ALA A 128 -14.37 -3.24 -4.84
N LEU A 129 -13.57 -3.24 -3.77
CA LEU A 129 -12.16 -2.84 -3.83
C LEU A 129 -11.34 -3.71 -4.80
N ARG A 130 -11.53 -5.02 -4.76
CA ARG A 130 -10.81 -5.98 -5.61
C ARG A 130 -11.17 -5.89 -7.08
N GLN A 131 -12.32 -5.32 -7.44
CA GLN A 131 -12.69 -5.04 -8.82
C GLN A 131 -11.94 -3.83 -9.39
N VAL A 132 -11.48 -2.93 -8.54
CA VAL A 132 -10.80 -1.68 -8.94
C VAL A 132 -9.29 -1.79 -8.84
N ALA A 133 -8.76 -2.28 -7.73
CA ALA A 133 -7.33 -2.45 -7.53
C ALA A 133 -6.80 -3.62 -8.34
N ASP A 134 -5.60 -3.48 -8.89
CA ASP A 134 -4.94 -4.54 -9.66
C ASP A 134 -4.21 -5.54 -8.74
N GLU A 135 -3.76 -5.08 -7.57
CA GLU A 135 -3.03 -5.86 -6.56
C GLU A 135 -3.36 -5.37 -5.16
N SER A 136 -3.36 -6.26 -4.18
CA SER A 136 -3.48 -5.94 -2.76
C SER A 136 -2.23 -6.34 -2.00
N VAL A 137 -1.87 -5.57 -0.96
CA VAL A 137 -0.78 -5.86 -0.03
C VAL A 137 -1.40 -6.03 1.36
N LEU A 138 -1.68 -7.27 1.75
CA LEU A 138 -2.28 -7.57 3.04
C LEU A 138 -1.27 -7.41 4.16
N GLN A 139 -1.53 -6.49 5.08
CA GLN A 139 -0.74 -6.32 6.30
C GLN A 139 -1.14 -7.40 7.31
N VAL A 140 -0.23 -8.30 7.66
CA VAL A 140 -0.48 -9.37 8.62
C VAL A 140 0.26 -9.13 9.95
N HIS A 141 0.35 -7.86 10.34
CA HIS A 141 0.88 -7.47 11.63
C HIS A 141 -0.22 -6.72 12.41
N ALA A 142 -0.29 -7.00 13.71
CA ALA A 142 -1.24 -6.34 14.57
C ALA A 142 -0.78 -4.92 14.86
N VAL A 143 -1.70 -3.97 14.74
CA VAL A 143 -1.52 -2.57 15.11
C VAL A 143 -2.34 -2.25 16.39
N GLU A 144 -2.88 -3.27 17.03
CA GLU A 144 -3.66 -3.08 18.27
C GLU A 144 -2.71 -2.79 19.43
N ALA A 145 -2.98 -1.70 20.12
CA ALA A 145 -2.10 -1.14 21.16
C ALA A 145 -1.92 -2.03 22.41
N ASP A 146 -2.70 -3.09 22.56
CA ASP A 146 -2.69 -4.02 23.68
C ASP A 146 -2.00 -5.37 23.37
N GLN A 147 -1.53 -5.58 22.13
CA GLN A 147 -0.82 -6.79 21.80
C GLN A 147 0.68 -6.67 22.13
N ALA A 148 1.15 -7.58 22.99
CA ALA A 148 2.56 -7.66 23.37
C ALA A 148 3.49 -8.04 22.19
N HIS A 149 2.94 -8.49 21.06
CA HIS A 149 3.68 -8.95 19.89
C HIS A 149 3.22 -8.23 18.62
N LEU A 150 4.18 -7.72 17.90
CA LEU A 150 3.96 -7.05 16.60
C LEU A 150 3.47 -8.02 15.51
N PHE A 151 3.74 -9.30 15.64
CA PHE A 151 3.41 -10.36 14.69
C PHE A 151 3.05 -11.65 15.42
N ASP A 152 1.92 -12.23 15.03
CA ASP A 152 1.48 -13.57 15.42
C ASP A 152 1.25 -14.42 14.18
N ALA A 153 1.93 -15.57 14.12
CA ALA A 153 1.93 -16.41 12.93
C ALA A 153 0.57 -17.08 12.67
N ASP A 154 -0.14 -17.48 13.72
CA ASP A 154 -1.42 -18.18 13.58
C ASP A 154 -2.50 -17.20 13.10
N SER A 155 -2.55 -16.00 13.67
CA SER A 155 -3.40 -14.91 13.19
C SER A 155 -3.10 -14.54 11.74
N ALA A 156 -1.83 -14.41 11.38
CA ALA A 156 -1.40 -14.10 10.02
C ALA A 156 -1.88 -15.16 9.02
N LEU A 157 -1.71 -16.44 9.33
CA LEU A 157 -2.18 -17.55 8.50
C LEU A 157 -3.71 -17.56 8.37
N HIS A 158 -4.43 -17.28 9.44
CA HIS A 158 -5.88 -17.16 9.43
C HIS A 158 -6.36 -16.04 8.48
N TRP A 159 -5.76 -14.85 8.57
CA TRP A 159 -6.09 -13.73 7.69
C TRP A 159 -5.74 -13.98 6.22
N ILE A 160 -4.60 -14.63 5.95
CA ILE A 160 -4.21 -15.02 4.59
C ILE A 160 -5.23 -16.00 4.01
N ALA A 161 -5.63 -17.03 4.77
CA ALA A 161 -6.63 -18.00 4.34
C ALA A 161 -8.00 -17.33 4.08
N GLY A 162 -8.43 -16.44 4.98
CA GLY A 162 -9.64 -15.64 4.79
C GLY A 162 -9.57 -14.78 3.52
N TRP A 163 -8.44 -14.09 3.31
CA TRP A 163 -8.24 -13.25 2.12
C TRP A 163 -8.32 -14.05 0.82
N GLN A 164 -7.75 -15.25 0.77
CA GLN A 164 -7.79 -16.15 -0.39
C GLN A 164 -9.22 -16.56 -0.79
N GLN A 165 -10.14 -16.68 0.19
CA GLN A 165 -11.53 -17.06 -0.08
C GLN A 165 -12.34 -16.00 -0.83
N HIS A 166 -11.85 -14.74 -0.87
CA HIS A 166 -12.54 -13.64 -1.54
C HIS A 166 -12.18 -13.45 -3.02
N GLY A 167 -11.56 -14.44 -3.68
CA GLY A 167 -11.31 -14.47 -5.13
C GLY A 167 -9.84 -14.65 -5.51
N ASP A 168 -9.60 -14.81 -6.82
CA ASP A 168 -8.31 -15.23 -7.39
C ASP A 168 -7.34 -14.06 -7.64
N GLN A 169 -7.66 -12.84 -7.23
CA GLN A 169 -6.75 -11.70 -7.41
C GLN A 169 -5.43 -11.95 -6.66
N ALA A 170 -4.33 -11.80 -7.37
CA ALA A 170 -3.01 -11.87 -6.76
C ALA A 170 -2.85 -10.84 -5.64
N PHE A 171 -2.28 -11.26 -4.51
CA PHE A 171 -1.96 -10.37 -3.40
C PHE A 171 -0.59 -10.69 -2.83
N ARG A 172 -0.04 -9.74 -2.12
CA ARG A 172 1.20 -9.87 -1.36
C ARG A 172 0.92 -9.78 0.12
N VAL A 173 1.83 -10.30 0.92
CA VAL A 173 1.76 -10.22 2.38
C VAL A 173 2.85 -9.30 2.87
N ALA A 174 2.47 -8.30 3.66
CA ALA A 174 3.42 -7.40 4.32
C ALA A 174 3.72 -7.90 5.73
N LEU A 175 4.97 -8.25 5.95
CA LEU A 175 5.51 -8.62 7.27
C LEU A 175 6.19 -7.41 7.93
N PRO A 176 6.09 -7.25 9.26
CA PRO A 176 6.76 -6.17 9.96
C PRO A 176 8.28 -6.39 9.97
N ALA A 177 9.03 -5.37 9.55
CA ALA A 177 10.49 -5.38 9.61
C ALA A 177 11.05 -4.33 10.60
N TYR A 178 10.21 -3.82 11.52
CA TYR A 178 10.56 -2.80 12.50
C TYR A 178 10.35 -3.31 13.94
N ARG A 179 10.92 -2.60 14.91
CA ARG A 179 10.74 -2.89 16.33
C ARG A 179 10.00 -1.74 17.00
N LEU A 180 8.95 -2.06 17.75
CA LEU A 180 8.34 -1.10 18.66
C LEU A 180 9.12 -1.11 20.00
N ARG A 181 9.51 0.09 20.49
CA ARG A 181 9.92 0.24 21.88
C ARG A 181 8.70 0.67 22.69
N VAL A 182 8.19 -0.22 23.51
CA VAL A 182 7.21 0.16 24.54
C VAL A 182 7.98 0.89 25.62
N ARG A 183 7.71 2.18 25.83
CA ARG A 183 8.18 2.90 27.01
C ARG A 183 7.23 2.54 28.14
N GLY A 184 7.74 1.81 29.13
CA GLY A 184 7.08 1.61 30.42
C GLY A 184 7.06 2.90 31.21
#